data_e6472bc1f8960f3e1cf4a34575f086ae
#
_entry.id   e6472bc1f8960f3e1cf4a34575f086ae
#
_cell.length_a   1.000
_cell.length_b   1.000
_cell.length_c   1.000
_cell.angle_alpha   90.00
_cell.angle_beta   90.00
_cell.angle_gamma   90.00
#
_symmetry.space_group_name_H-M   'P 1'
#
loop_
_entity.id
_entity.type
_entity.pdbx_description
1 polymer ?
#
loop_
_entity_poly.entity_id
_entity_poly.type
_entity_poly.pdbx_seq_one_letter_code
_entity_poly.pdbx_strand_id
1 'polypeptide(L)'
;MQFVNDHLKTLYSSLKKKKTDYYFVSTSDEYLNEYVPDYNMRLKWLTNFSGSNGYALMSSKKNFFFTDGRYLQQANKELPKSFKIFDLNKENLVNFFCGLKNKSVLADTKCFSKNLIIKISKILKESNSKLIHDRKNSIDCIWLDRPIEKTEKFFILRKKDCGESFEEKLNKIRPIDNKILVITSPESLCWLLNIRGYDLENTPLVFCRAIITKKKIEFYVNKKKIPKDFVSNYKNIKIFDINLFDQHLKQLNKKNIQVDNQLSYFFYKALEGNKLLFKDDPCKILKSQKNKIEISQSKSAHLNDGIALVKFYYWLEQNYRKNKITEFGAAEKLEKYRQENTDYFCPSFPTISATGENGSIIHYKPNRVS
;
A
#
# COMPACT_ATOMS: atom_id res chain seq x y z
N MET A 1 13.49 -20.79 -6.34
CA MET A 1 14.77 -20.04 -6.41
C MET A 1 15.25 -19.84 -7.86
N GLN A 2 15.09 -20.77 -8.78
CA GLN A 2 15.51 -20.61 -10.18
C GLN A 2 14.79 -19.43 -10.86
N PHE A 3 13.47 -19.30 -10.72
CA PHE A 3 12.68 -18.19 -11.26
C PHE A 3 13.19 -16.79 -10.80
N VAL A 4 13.53 -16.65 -9.51
CA VAL A 4 14.05 -15.37 -8.99
C VAL A 4 15.37 -15.01 -9.66
N ASN A 5 16.26 -15.98 -9.89
CA ASN A 5 17.52 -15.72 -10.59
C ASN A 5 17.31 -15.26 -12.02
N ASP A 6 16.29 -15.78 -12.70
CA ASP A 6 15.97 -15.37 -14.10
C ASP A 6 15.33 -13.98 -14.13
N HIS A 7 14.47 -13.64 -13.16
CA HIS A 7 13.94 -12.26 -13.00
C HIS A 7 15.08 -11.26 -12.76
N LEU A 8 16.04 -11.59 -11.88
CA LEU A 8 17.19 -10.75 -11.59
C LEU A 8 18.09 -10.57 -12.85
N LYS A 9 18.38 -11.63 -13.61
CA LYS A 9 19.14 -11.53 -14.85
C LYS A 9 18.47 -10.61 -15.87
N THR A 10 17.14 -10.72 -16.00
CA THR A 10 16.36 -9.87 -16.89
C THR A 10 16.39 -8.41 -16.45
N LEU A 11 16.28 -8.15 -15.13
CA LEU A 11 16.43 -6.81 -14.59
C LEU A 11 17.82 -6.24 -14.88
N TYR A 12 18.90 -7.00 -14.65
CA TYR A 12 20.26 -6.54 -14.94
C TYR A 12 20.50 -6.21 -16.40
N SER A 13 19.91 -6.99 -17.31
CA SER A 13 19.93 -6.71 -18.72
C SER A 13 19.23 -5.38 -19.06
N SER A 14 18.12 -5.09 -18.39
CA SER A 14 17.41 -3.83 -18.48
C SER A 14 18.25 -2.65 -17.96
N LEU A 15 18.89 -2.80 -16.80
CA LEU A 15 19.80 -1.78 -16.23
C LEU A 15 20.96 -1.45 -17.16
N LYS A 16 21.57 -2.47 -17.78
CA LYS A 16 22.63 -2.29 -18.76
C LYS A 16 22.17 -1.48 -19.97
N LYS A 17 20.99 -1.78 -20.51
CA LYS A 17 20.37 -0.99 -21.61
C LYS A 17 20.09 0.46 -21.22
N LYS A 18 19.66 0.70 -19.97
CA LYS A 18 19.40 2.03 -19.40
C LYS A 18 20.67 2.77 -18.93
N LYS A 19 21.85 2.13 -19.02
CA LYS A 19 23.13 2.65 -18.54
C LYS A 19 23.08 3.08 -17.07
N THR A 20 22.49 2.22 -16.22
CA THR A 20 22.34 2.42 -14.77
C THR A 20 23.01 1.30 -14.00
N ASP A 21 23.59 1.62 -12.82
CA ASP A 21 24.37 0.66 -12.03
C ASP A 21 23.49 -0.17 -11.11
N TYR A 22 22.48 0.46 -10.46
CA TYR A 22 21.64 -0.16 -9.46
C TYR A 22 20.16 0.09 -9.72
N TYR A 23 19.34 -0.86 -9.27
CA TYR A 23 17.89 -0.68 -9.14
C TYR A 23 17.50 -0.68 -7.67
N PHE A 24 16.73 0.32 -7.25
CA PHE A 24 16.21 0.44 -5.90
C PHE A 24 14.70 0.27 -5.89
N VAL A 25 14.21 -0.69 -5.09
CA VAL A 25 12.79 -1.04 -4.98
C VAL A 25 12.41 -1.27 -3.52
N SER A 26 11.15 -0.97 -3.18
CA SER A 26 10.55 -1.21 -1.85
C SER A 26 9.35 -2.15 -1.95
N THR A 27 8.82 -2.57 -0.80
CA THR A 27 7.53 -3.25 -0.71
C THR A 27 6.35 -2.35 -1.08
N SER A 28 6.50 -1.02 -0.97
CA SER A 28 5.43 -0.06 -1.24
C SER A 28 5.08 0.07 -2.72
N ASP A 29 3.84 0.44 -3.00
CA ASP A 29 3.35 0.83 -4.31
C ASP A 29 3.23 2.37 -4.46
N GLU A 30 2.53 2.83 -5.49
CA GLU A 30 2.34 4.25 -5.83
C GLU A 30 1.40 4.99 -4.86
N TYR A 31 0.79 4.29 -3.92
CA TYR A 31 -0.05 4.86 -2.86
C TYR A 31 0.66 4.93 -1.51
N LEU A 32 1.85 4.33 -1.41
CA LEU A 32 2.66 4.20 -0.19
C LEU A 32 1.91 3.48 0.94
N ASN A 33 1.03 2.56 0.59
CA ASN A 33 0.29 1.73 1.54
C ASN A 33 1.19 0.64 2.13
N GLU A 34 0.85 0.16 3.33
CA GLU A 34 1.51 -0.98 3.95
C GLU A 34 1.18 -2.28 3.20
N TYR A 35 -0.09 -2.45 2.83
CA TYR A 35 -0.54 -3.59 2.03
C TYR A 35 -0.69 -3.17 0.58
N VAL A 36 -0.19 -3.99 -0.31
CA VAL A 36 -0.24 -3.75 -1.75
C VAL A 36 -0.95 -4.92 -2.45
N PRO A 37 -1.69 -4.67 -3.53
CA PRO A 37 -2.33 -5.73 -4.29
C PRO A 37 -1.29 -6.58 -5.03
N ASP A 38 -1.65 -7.82 -5.34
CA ASP A 38 -0.73 -8.79 -5.97
C ASP A 38 -0.03 -8.24 -7.21
N TYR A 39 -0.74 -7.48 -8.04
CA TYR A 39 -0.17 -6.89 -9.26
C TYR A 39 0.86 -5.77 -8.97
N ASN A 40 0.98 -5.29 -7.73
CA ASN A 40 1.97 -4.29 -7.29
C ASN A 40 3.03 -4.88 -6.35
N MET A 41 3.00 -6.18 -6.05
CA MET A 41 4.00 -6.86 -5.21
C MET A 41 5.35 -7.05 -5.92
N ARG A 42 5.89 -5.96 -6.46
CA ARG A 42 7.11 -5.95 -7.29
C ARG A 42 8.32 -6.52 -6.58
N LEU A 43 8.52 -6.16 -5.32
CA LEU A 43 9.65 -6.67 -4.53
C LEU A 43 9.52 -8.18 -4.32
N LYS A 44 8.32 -8.68 -3.97
CA LYS A 44 8.04 -10.10 -3.79
C LYS A 44 8.29 -10.89 -5.08
N TRP A 45 7.76 -10.42 -6.22
CA TRP A 45 7.98 -11.07 -7.50
C TRP A 45 9.45 -11.17 -7.86
N LEU A 46 10.21 -10.09 -7.60
CA LEU A 46 11.62 -10.00 -7.96
C LEU A 46 12.55 -10.79 -7.02
N THR A 47 12.19 -10.93 -5.74
CA THR A 47 13.09 -11.47 -4.70
C THR A 47 12.53 -12.68 -3.96
N ASN A 48 11.25 -13.01 -4.12
CA ASN A 48 10.47 -13.97 -3.35
C ASN A 48 10.18 -13.55 -1.89
N PHE A 49 10.63 -12.37 -1.45
CA PHE A 49 10.36 -11.89 -0.10
C PHE A 49 8.90 -11.49 0.06
N SER A 50 8.20 -12.11 1.01
CA SER A 50 6.76 -11.92 1.22
C SER A 50 6.40 -11.05 2.44
N GLY A 51 7.39 -10.54 3.18
CA GLY A 51 7.16 -9.61 4.30
C GLY A 51 6.68 -8.23 3.87
N SER A 52 6.03 -7.49 4.78
CA SER A 52 5.42 -6.19 4.46
C SER A 52 6.39 -4.99 4.52
N ASN A 53 7.60 -5.16 5.02
CA ASN A 53 8.60 -4.09 5.08
C ASN A 53 9.96 -4.55 4.56
N GLY A 54 10.37 -4.02 3.41
CA GLY A 54 11.65 -4.35 2.80
C GLY A 54 12.04 -3.39 1.69
N TYR A 55 13.36 -3.26 1.53
CA TYR A 55 13.99 -2.53 0.43
C TYR A 55 15.08 -3.39 -0.20
N ALA A 56 15.18 -3.38 -1.51
CA ALA A 56 16.27 -4.03 -2.20
C ALA A 56 17.03 -3.04 -3.09
N LEU A 57 18.35 -3.08 -3.01
CA LEU A 57 19.27 -2.37 -3.90
C LEU A 57 20.09 -3.40 -4.66
N MET A 58 19.90 -3.48 -5.97
CA MET A 58 20.38 -4.61 -6.78
C MET A 58 21.21 -4.16 -7.98
N SER A 59 22.22 -4.92 -8.27
CA SER A 59 23.06 -4.77 -9.46
C SER A 59 23.49 -6.16 -9.95
N SER A 60 24.08 -6.25 -11.15
CA SER A 60 24.64 -7.50 -11.66
C SER A 60 25.78 -8.10 -10.83
N LYS A 61 26.36 -7.32 -9.91
CA LYS A 61 27.49 -7.72 -9.09
C LYS A 61 27.13 -7.99 -7.64
N LYS A 62 26.17 -7.23 -7.07
CA LYS A 62 25.85 -7.26 -5.63
C LYS A 62 24.38 -6.93 -5.41
N ASN A 63 23.74 -7.69 -4.54
CA ASN A 63 22.37 -7.49 -4.11
C ASN A 63 22.33 -7.27 -2.62
N PHE A 64 21.64 -6.23 -2.21
CA PHE A 64 21.47 -5.82 -0.83
C PHE A 64 19.98 -5.78 -0.50
N PHE A 65 19.62 -6.31 0.65
CA PHE A 65 18.25 -6.32 1.15
C PHE A 65 18.20 -5.74 2.55
N PHE A 66 17.25 -4.89 2.82
CA PHE A 66 17.07 -4.19 4.08
C PHE A 66 15.67 -4.45 4.61
N THR A 67 15.56 -4.95 5.83
CA THR A 67 14.30 -5.17 6.51
C THR A 67 14.47 -4.97 8.02
N ASP A 68 13.38 -4.86 8.77
CA ASP A 68 13.45 -4.75 10.23
C ASP A 68 13.49 -6.13 10.91
N GLY A 69 13.72 -6.13 12.23
CA GLY A 69 13.90 -7.34 13.03
C GLY A 69 12.77 -8.36 12.93
N ARG A 70 11.54 -7.92 12.62
CA ARG A 70 10.39 -8.81 12.46
C ARG A 70 10.56 -9.79 11.30
N TYR A 71 11.27 -9.40 10.26
CA TYR A 71 11.36 -10.13 9.00
C TYR A 71 12.75 -10.71 8.71
N LEU A 72 13.75 -10.55 9.58
CA LEU A 72 15.11 -11.06 9.34
C LEU A 72 15.13 -12.59 9.13
N GLN A 73 14.43 -13.34 9.98
CA GLN A 73 14.34 -14.79 9.85
C GLN A 73 13.67 -15.19 8.53
N GLN A 74 12.58 -14.54 8.19
CA GLN A 74 11.84 -14.77 6.95
C GLN A 74 12.70 -14.42 5.73
N ALA A 75 13.38 -13.28 5.74
CA ALA A 75 14.28 -12.86 4.67
C ALA A 75 15.41 -13.88 4.43
N ASN A 76 15.99 -14.44 5.49
CA ASN A 76 17.03 -15.48 5.37
C ASN A 76 16.50 -16.79 4.75
N LYS A 77 15.21 -17.11 4.95
CA LYS A 77 14.56 -18.31 4.37
C LYS A 77 14.13 -18.09 2.91
N GLU A 78 13.61 -16.92 2.59
CA GLU A 78 12.94 -16.65 1.31
C GLU A 78 13.87 -16.09 0.23
N LEU A 79 14.85 -15.26 0.61
CA LEU A 79 15.76 -14.63 -0.35
C LEU A 79 16.81 -15.58 -0.91
N PRO A 80 17.20 -15.42 -2.19
CA PRO A 80 18.38 -16.10 -2.72
C PRO A 80 19.65 -15.76 -1.93
N LYS A 81 20.58 -16.72 -1.85
CA LYS A 81 21.89 -16.53 -1.18
C LYS A 81 22.74 -15.40 -1.76
N SER A 82 22.41 -14.89 -2.95
CA SER A 82 23.07 -13.74 -3.59
C SER A 82 22.75 -12.40 -2.92
N PHE A 83 21.78 -12.36 -1.98
CA PHE A 83 21.44 -11.15 -1.23
C PHE A 83 22.22 -11.08 0.08
N LYS A 84 22.82 -9.92 0.35
CA LYS A 84 23.30 -9.55 1.68
C LYS A 84 22.18 -8.83 2.42
N ILE A 85 21.75 -9.39 3.57
CA ILE A 85 20.61 -8.90 4.35
C ILE A 85 21.12 -7.97 5.46
N PHE A 86 20.45 -6.85 5.66
CA PHE A 86 20.73 -5.84 6.68
C PHE A 86 19.50 -5.58 7.55
N ASP A 87 19.74 -5.43 8.84
CA ASP A 87 18.71 -5.05 9.81
C ASP A 87 18.59 -3.52 9.88
N LEU A 88 17.42 -2.98 9.50
CA LEU A 88 17.11 -1.55 9.54
C LEU A 88 17.18 -0.92 10.95
N ASN A 89 17.12 -1.75 12.00
CA ASN A 89 17.30 -1.26 13.37
C ASN A 89 18.78 -1.03 13.72
N LYS A 90 19.71 -1.66 12.99
CA LYS A 90 21.16 -1.55 13.19
C LYS A 90 21.83 -0.73 12.10
N GLU A 91 21.35 -0.87 10.87
CA GLU A 91 21.95 -0.25 9.68
C GLU A 91 20.99 0.83 9.11
N ASN A 92 21.46 2.05 9.07
CA ASN A 92 20.68 3.13 8.47
C ASN A 92 20.69 3.00 6.94
N LEU A 93 19.52 2.72 6.36
CA LEU A 93 19.35 2.59 4.91
C LEU A 93 19.93 3.79 4.13
N VAL A 94 19.73 5.00 4.64
CA VAL A 94 20.20 6.22 3.95
C VAL A 94 21.72 6.27 3.96
N ASN A 95 22.36 5.95 5.08
CA ASN A 95 23.83 5.96 5.20
C ASN A 95 24.48 4.92 4.30
N PHE A 96 23.81 3.81 3.99
CA PHE A 96 24.32 2.81 3.06
C PHE A 96 24.69 3.41 1.69
N PHE A 97 23.91 4.39 1.23
CA PHE A 97 24.16 5.06 -0.05
C PHE A 97 25.45 5.89 -0.08
N CYS A 98 26.04 6.24 1.08
CA CYS A 98 27.35 6.92 1.15
C CYS A 98 28.48 6.09 0.51
N GLY A 99 28.36 4.75 0.55
CA GLY A 99 29.35 3.83 -0.03
C GLY A 99 29.31 3.74 -1.56
N LEU A 100 28.30 4.34 -2.20
CA LEU A 100 28.15 4.33 -3.65
C LEU A 100 28.89 5.56 -4.24
N LYS A 101 30.03 5.33 -4.88
CA LYS A 101 30.82 6.39 -5.53
C LYS A 101 30.69 6.28 -7.05
N ASN A 102 30.44 7.41 -7.72
CA ASN A 102 30.27 7.49 -9.18
C ASN A 102 29.25 6.48 -9.73
N LYS A 103 28.08 6.37 -9.05
CA LYS A 103 27.03 5.40 -9.38
C LYS A 103 25.72 6.05 -9.74
N SER A 104 24.95 5.36 -10.58
CA SER A 104 23.56 5.70 -10.92
C SER A 104 22.61 4.68 -10.31
N VAL A 105 21.62 5.16 -9.58
CA VAL A 105 20.56 4.36 -8.95
C VAL A 105 19.24 4.67 -9.63
N LEU A 106 18.63 3.69 -10.25
CA LEU A 106 17.31 3.77 -10.88
C LEU A 106 16.24 3.37 -9.86
N ALA A 107 15.17 4.15 -9.73
CA ALA A 107 14.04 3.84 -8.86
C ALA A 107 12.73 4.44 -9.38
N ASP A 108 11.63 3.72 -9.22
CA ASP A 108 10.32 4.33 -9.42
C ASP A 108 9.97 5.19 -8.20
N THR A 109 10.18 6.49 -8.32
CA THR A 109 10.01 7.43 -7.22
C THR A 109 8.54 7.69 -6.83
N LYS A 110 7.57 7.09 -7.52
CA LYS A 110 6.16 7.03 -7.08
C LYS A 110 6.02 6.17 -5.83
N CYS A 111 6.85 5.12 -5.71
CA CYS A 111 6.81 4.13 -4.63
C CYS A 111 7.65 4.50 -3.40
N PHE A 112 8.10 5.74 -3.30
CA PHE A 112 8.94 6.21 -2.19
C PHE A 112 8.48 7.57 -1.68
N SER A 113 8.52 7.75 -0.35
CA SER A 113 8.21 9.05 0.24
C SER A 113 9.22 10.12 -0.18
N LYS A 114 8.74 11.36 -0.29
CA LYS A 114 9.59 12.54 -0.57
C LYS A 114 10.79 12.61 0.38
N ASN A 115 10.57 12.40 1.67
CA ASN A 115 11.60 12.56 2.68
C ASN A 115 12.75 11.55 2.51
N LEU A 116 12.43 10.29 2.19
CA LEU A 116 13.45 9.26 1.96
C LEU A 116 14.30 9.60 0.73
N ILE A 117 13.65 9.91 -0.40
CA ILE A 117 14.37 10.18 -1.66
C ILE A 117 15.20 11.45 -1.59
N ILE A 118 14.74 12.50 -0.91
CA ILE A 118 15.55 13.73 -0.71
C ILE A 118 16.83 13.39 0.08
N LYS A 119 16.72 12.64 1.18
CA LYS A 119 17.90 12.24 1.98
C LYS A 119 18.88 11.40 1.14
N ILE A 120 18.39 10.38 0.44
CA ILE A 120 19.22 9.53 -0.44
C ILE A 120 19.87 10.37 -1.55
N SER A 121 19.12 11.24 -2.21
CA SER A 121 19.63 12.06 -3.31
C SER A 121 20.73 13.02 -2.85
N LYS A 122 20.61 13.58 -1.63
CA LYS A 122 21.64 14.44 -1.05
C LYS A 122 22.95 13.66 -0.87
N ILE A 123 22.90 12.49 -0.24
CA ILE A 123 24.08 11.63 -0.01
C ILE A 123 24.70 11.16 -1.33
N LEU A 124 23.87 10.72 -2.29
CA LEU A 124 24.39 10.31 -3.60
C LEU A 124 25.12 11.46 -4.31
N LYS A 125 24.63 12.68 -4.20
CA LYS A 125 25.27 13.85 -4.79
C LYS A 125 26.66 14.11 -4.17
N GLU A 126 26.81 13.96 -2.87
CA GLU A 126 28.09 14.12 -2.15
C GLU A 126 29.15 13.09 -2.61
N SER A 127 28.72 11.91 -3.10
CA SER A 127 29.59 10.84 -3.62
C SER A 127 29.68 10.82 -5.16
N ASN A 128 29.34 11.93 -5.84
CA ASN A 128 29.29 12.04 -7.29
C ASN A 128 28.39 10.95 -7.95
N SER A 129 27.34 10.56 -7.25
CA SER A 129 26.35 9.57 -7.69
C SER A 129 24.99 10.24 -7.87
N LYS A 130 24.06 9.56 -8.52
CA LYS A 130 22.73 10.14 -8.79
C LYS A 130 21.61 9.12 -8.68
N LEU A 131 20.44 9.59 -8.26
CA LEU A 131 19.19 8.85 -8.35
C LEU A 131 18.42 9.29 -9.60
N ILE A 132 17.91 8.34 -10.36
CA ILE A 132 17.17 8.53 -11.61
C ILE A 132 15.77 7.97 -11.42
N HIS A 133 14.74 8.76 -11.79
CA HIS A 133 13.38 8.28 -11.80
C HIS A 133 13.14 7.28 -12.95
N ASP A 134 12.63 6.10 -12.63
CA ASP A 134 12.24 5.09 -13.60
C ASP A 134 10.83 5.38 -14.15
N ARG A 135 10.76 6.09 -15.25
CA ARG A 135 9.50 6.55 -15.88
C ARG A 135 8.53 5.41 -16.22
N LYS A 136 9.08 4.28 -16.65
CA LYS A 136 8.35 3.02 -16.87
C LYS A 136 8.97 2.01 -15.96
N ASN A 137 8.30 1.71 -14.85
CA ASN A 137 8.82 0.79 -13.84
C ASN A 137 9.46 -0.44 -14.49
N SER A 138 10.77 -0.61 -14.29
CA SER A 138 11.54 -1.66 -14.96
C SER A 138 11.05 -3.05 -14.62
N ILE A 139 10.50 -3.25 -13.41
CA ILE A 139 9.92 -4.54 -13.02
C ILE A 139 8.64 -4.79 -13.80
N ASP A 140 7.74 -3.80 -13.89
CA ASP A 140 6.49 -3.93 -14.63
C ASP A 140 6.72 -4.27 -16.11
N CYS A 141 7.83 -3.78 -16.69
CA CYS A 141 8.20 -4.06 -18.09
C CYS A 141 8.69 -5.50 -18.33
N ILE A 142 9.19 -6.18 -17.28
CA ILE A 142 9.74 -7.54 -17.39
C ILE A 142 8.85 -8.60 -16.73
N TRP A 143 7.83 -8.19 -16.00
CA TRP A 143 6.87 -9.07 -15.32
C TRP A 143 5.76 -9.49 -16.28
N LEU A 144 6.03 -10.52 -17.09
CA LEU A 144 5.16 -10.94 -18.18
C LEU A 144 3.82 -11.53 -17.72
N ASP A 145 3.84 -12.24 -16.59
CA ASP A 145 2.68 -12.87 -15.95
C ASP A 145 2.10 -12.02 -14.78
N ARG A 146 2.29 -10.70 -14.85
CA ARG A 146 1.79 -9.77 -13.84
C ARG A 146 0.27 -9.91 -13.69
N PRO A 147 -0.23 -10.10 -12.45
CA PRO A 147 -1.66 -10.16 -12.21
C PRO A 147 -2.38 -8.91 -12.72
N ILE A 148 -3.60 -9.08 -13.18
CA ILE A 148 -4.42 -7.98 -13.71
C ILE A 148 -5.10 -7.25 -12.55
N GLU A 149 -5.17 -5.93 -12.63
CA GLU A 149 -5.94 -5.12 -11.70
C GLU A 149 -7.42 -5.52 -11.71
N LYS A 150 -8.00 -5.77 -10.56
CA LYS A 150 -9.44 -6.02 -10.41
C LYS A 150 -10.23 -4.78 -10.80
N THR A 151 -11.32 -4.96 -11.53
CA THR A 151 -12.20 -3.86 -12.00
C THR A 151 -13.60 -3.94 -11.42
N GLU A 152 -13.77 -4.62 -10.29
CA GLU A 152 -15.03 -4.71 -9.57
C GLU A 152 -15.50 -3.31 -9.16
N LYS A 153 -16.81 -3.09 -9.25
CA LYS A 153 -17.41 -1.80 -8.90
C LYS A 153 -17.40 -1.62 -7.39
N PHE A 154 -16.98 -0.44 -6.95
CA PHE A 154 -17.11 -0.06 -5.56
C PHE A 154 -18.58 0.19 -5.19
N PHE A 155 -18.89 0.25 -3.90
CA PHE A 155 -20.21 0.54 -3.37
C PHE A 155 -20.18 1.75 -2.42
N ILE A 156 -21.34 2.37 -2.25
CA ILE A 156 -21.53 3.57 -1.43
C ILE A 156 -22.17 3.16 -0.11
N LEU A 157 -21.57 3.59 1.01
CA LEU A 157 -22.17 3.44 2.33
C LEU A 157 -23.25 4.49 2.53
N ARG A 158 -24.39 4.09 3.05
CA ARG A 158 -25.48 4.98 3.39
C ARG A 158 -25.17 5.76 4.66
N LYS A 159 -25.72 6.96 4.82
CA LYS A 159 -25.53 7.78 6.04
C LYS A 159 -25.87 7.01 7.33
N LYS A 160 -26.88 6.14 7.30
CA LYS A 160 -27.24 5.30 8.46
C LYS A 160 -26.16 4.29 8.87
N ASP A 161 -25.27 3.93 7.93
CA ASP A 161 -24.20 2.94 8.15
C ASP A 161 -22.85 3.61 8.53
N CYS A 162 -22.66 4.91 8.20
CA CYS A 162 -21.42 5.65 8.45
C CYS A 162 -21.57 6.92 9.29
N GLY A 163 -22.81 7.33 9.61
CA GLY A 163 -23.14 8.42 10.53
C GLY A 163 -23.09 9.82 9.91
N GLU A 164 -22.21 10.08 8.95
CA GLU A 164 -22.06 11.37 8.29
C GLU A 164 -22.13 11.23 6.77
N SER A 165 -22.78 12.19 6.11
CA SER A 165 -22.78 12.27 4.64
C SER A 165 -21.41 12.74 4.13
N PHE A 166 -21.21 12.58 2.83
CA PHE A 166 -20.06 13.14 2.14
C PHE A 166 -19.93 14.66 2.32
N GLU A 167 -21.04 15.39 2.17
CA GLU A 167 -21.08 16.85 2.28
C GLU A 167 -20.70 17.31 3.69
N GLU A 168 -21.20 16.64 4.73
CA GLU A 168 -20.84 16.95 6.13
C GLU A 168 -19.35 16.76 6.36
N LYS A 169 -18.77 15.68 5.87
CA LYS A 169 -17.31 15.42 5.96
C LYS A 169 -16.49 16.41 5.14
N LEU A 170 -16.94 16.70 3.91
CA LEU A 170 -16.27 17.65 3.04
C LEU A 170 -16.21 19.05 3.63
N ASN A 171 -17.27 19.50 4.27
CA ASN A 171 -17.31 20.84 4.90
C ASN A 171 -16.26 21.00 6.01
N LYS A 172 -15.86 19.90 6.67
CA LYS A 172 -14.81 19.91 7.71
C LYS A 172 -13.40 20.09 7.13
N ILE A 173 -13.17 19.70 5.87
CA ILE A 173 -11.85 19.71 5.25
C ILE A 173 -11.73 20.63 4.03
N ARG A 174 -12.83 21.21 3.59
CA ARG A 174 -12.88 22.04 2.38
C ARG A 174 -11.86 23.18 2.46
N PRO A 175 -10.99 23.34 1.47
CA PRO A 175 -10.03 24.43 1.46
C PRO A 175 -10.71 25.80 1.48
N ILE A 176 -10.14 26.72 2.27
CA ILE A 176 -10.58 28.12 2.34
C ILE A 176 -9.79 28.92 1.30
N ASP A 177 -10.42 29.93 0.70
CA ASP A 177 -9.84 30.81 -0.30
C ASP A 177 -9.31 30.11 -1.55
N ASN A 178 -8.12 30.54 -2.06
CA ASN A 178 -7.49 29.99 -3.25
C ASN A 178 -6.54 28.81 -2.97
N LYS A 179 -6.73 28.12 -1.83
CA LYS A 179 -5.96 26.92 -1.51
C LYS A 179 -6.50 25.70 -2.24
N ILE A 180 -5.61 24.79 -2.54
CA ILE A 180 -5.89 23.48 -3.13
C ILE A 180 -5.45 22.42 -2.13
N LEU A 181 -6.27 21.40 -1.90
CA LEU A 181 -5.92 20.21 -1.13
C LEU A 181 -5.74 19.04 -2.09
N VAL A 182 -4.58 18.41 -2.05
CA VAL A 182 -4.30 17.20 -2.83
C VAL A 182 -4.26 16.01 -1.87
N ILE A 183 -5.15 15.03 -2.10
CA ILE A 183 -5.24 13.80 -1.31
C ILE A 183 -4.81 12.64 -2.20
N THR A 184 -3.77 11.90 -1.77
CA THR A 184 -3.25 10.72 -2.46
C THR A 184 -3.48 9.42 -1.71
N SER A 185 -4.00 9.47 -0.47
CA SER A 185 -4.36 8.32 0.35
C SER A 185 -5.75 7.79 -0.02
N PRO A 186 -5.86 6.53 -0.50
CA PRO A 186 -7.15 5.90 -0.78
C PRO A 186 -8.04 5.79 0.46
N GLU A 187 -7.46 5.48 1.63
CA GLU A 187 -8.21 5.35 2.90
C GLU A 187 -8.92 6.63 3.27
N SER A 188 -8.27 7.77 3.05
CA SER A 188 -8.83 9.09 3.31
C SER A 188 -10.00 9.39 2.39
N LEU A 189 -9.83 9.10 1.11
CA LEU A 189 -10.88 9.34 0.11
C LEU A 189 -12.05 8.37 0.25
N CYS A 190 -11.78 7.09 0.55
CA CYS A 190 -12.84 6.12 0.82
C CYS A 190 -13.68 6.51 2.04
N TRP A 191 -13.03 7.05 3.10
CA TRP A 191 -13.74 7.59 4.26
C TRP A 191 -14.52 8.85 3.90
N LEU A 192 -13.89 9.81 3.20
CA LEU A 192 -14.51 11.07 2.83
C LEU A 192 -15.75 10.87 1.96
N LEU A 193 -15.63 10.04 0.92
CA LEU A 193 -16.65 9.76 -0.07
C LEU A 193 -17.66 8.68 0.36
N ASN A 194 -17.51 8.10 1.55
CA ASN A 194 -18.32 6.97 2.00
C ASN A 194 -18.36 5.80 1.00
N ILE A 195 -17.24 5.52 0.34
CA ILE A 195 -17.14 4.42 -0.62
C ILE A 195 -16.27 3.28 -0.09
N ARG A 196 -16.57 2.05 -0.52
CA ARG A 196 -15.75 0.87 -0.25
C ARG A 196 -15.62 0.05 -1.52
N GLY A 197 -14.49 -0.63 -1.68
CA GLY A 197 -14.19 -1.42 -2.88
C GLY A 197 -13.32 -2.62 -2.59
N TYR A 198 -12.77 -3.22 -3.62
CA TYR A 198 -12.15 -4.55 -3.58
C TYR A 198 -10.68 -4.52 -4.07
N ASP A 199 -10.02 -3.35 -4.02
CA ASP A 199 -8.67 -3.19 -4.57
C ASP A 199 -7.59 -3.82 -3.68
N LEU A 200 -7.87 -3.97 -2.39
CA LEU A 200 -7.02 -4.70 -1.44
C LEU A 200 -7.79 -5.84 -0.80
N GLU A 201 -7.11 -6.96 -0.62
CA GLU A 201 -7.59 -8.05 0.21
C GLU A 201 -7.70 -7.56 1.67
N ASN A 202 -8.74 -7.96 2.39
CA ASN A 202 -8.98 -7.63 3.80
C ASN A 202 -9.10 -6.12 4.13
N THR A 203 -9.00 -5.23 3.16
CA THR A 203 -9.14 -3.79 3.35
C THR A 203 -10.02 -3.22 2.25
N PRO A 204 -11.28 -2.85 2.53
CA PRO A 204 -12.25 -2.49 1.48
C PRO A 204 -11.98 -1.08 0.93
N LEU A 205 -10.93 -0.95 0.13
CA LEU A 205 -10.50 0.30 -0.49
C LEU A 205 -10.76 0.34 -1.99
N VAL A 206 -10.85 1.57 -2.50
CA VAL A 206 -10.79 1.91 -3.92
C VAL A 206 -9.53 2.73 -4.14
N PHE A 207 -8.66 2.33 -5.04
CA PHE A 207 -7.49 3.12 -5.39
C PHE A 207 -7.88 4.36 -6.19
N CYS A 208 -7.74 5.49 -5.53
CA CYS A 208 -8.17 6.77 -6.04
C CYS A 208 -7.31 7.91 -5.50
N ARG A 209 -7.43 9.09 -6.12
CA ARG A 209 -6.79 10.33 -5.70
C ARG A 209 -7.76 11.50 -5.92
N ALA A 210 -7.51 12.64 -5.27
CA ALA A 210 -8.35 13.81 -5.47
C ALA A 210 -7.56 15.11 -5.43
N ILE A 211 -8.06 16.10 -6.19
CA ILE A 211 -7.68 17.52 -6.10
C ILE A 211 -8.92 18.27 -5.69
N ILE A 212 -8.89 18.89 -4.50
CA ILE A 212 -10.04 19.55 -3.89
C ILE A 212 -9.77 21.05 -3.81
N THR A 213 -10.70 21.83 -4.31
CA THR A 213 -10.74 23.29 -4.20
C THR A 213 -11.99 23.75 -3.46
N LYS A 214 -12.11 25.02 -3.14
CA LYS A 214 -13.34 25.60 -2.56
C LYS A 214 -14.59 25.27 -3.39
N LYS A 215 -14.47 25.24 -4.73
CA LYS A 215 -15.61 25.15 -5.66
C LYS A 215 -15.84 23.75 -6.23
N LYS A 216 -14.81 22.93 -6.38
CA LYS A 216 -14.89 21.66 -7.11
C LYS A 216 -14.00 20.58 -6.51
N ILE A 217 -14.38 19.35 -6.75
CA ILE A 217 -13.58 18.17 -6.47
C ILE A 217 -13.30 17.46 -7.78
N GLU A 218 -12.05 17.20 -8.04
CA GLU A 218 -11.60 16.35 -9.13
C GLU A 218 -11.21 14.99 -8.52
N PHE A 219 -11.97 13.97 -8.86
CA PHE A 219 -11.82 12.62 -8.36
C PHE A 219 -11.21 11.72 -9.44
N TYR A 220 -10.10 11.11 -9.14
CA TYR A 220 -9.33 10.28 -10.06
C TYR A 220 -9.41 8.82 -9.62
N VAL A 221 -9.98 7.99 -10.48
CA VAL A 221 -10.23 6.58 -10.23
C VAL A 221 -10.25 5.80 -11.55
N ASN A 222 -9.98 4.50 -11.53
CA ASN A 222 -10.24 3.66 -12.69
C ASN A 222 -11.74 3.69 -13.00
N LYS A 223 -12.12 4.29 -14.13
CA LYS A 223 -13.53 4.52 -14.49
C LYS A 223 -14.36 3.24 -14.58
N LYS A 224 -13.74 2.09 -14.83
CA LYS A 224 -14.43 0.79 -14.87
C LYS A 224 -15.02 0.39 -13.51
N LYS A 225 -14.48 0.93 -12.40
CA LYS A 225 -14.91 0.63 -11.03
C LYS A 225 -16.08 1.47 -10.55
N ILE A 226 -16.53 2.46 -11.31
CA ILE A 226 -17.59 3.40 -10.91
C ILE A 226 -18.96 2.73 -11.03
N PRO A 227 -19.76 2.64 -9.97
CA PRO A 227 -21.14 2.19 -10.06
C PRO A 227 -22.04 3.29 -10.64
N LYS A 228 -23.17 2.91 -11.22
CA LYS A 228 -24.09 3.84 -11.91
C LYS A 228 -24.66 4.93 -10.98
N ASP A 229 -24.93 4.59 -9.75
CA ASP A 229 -25.51 5.49 -8.73
C ASP A 229 -24.51 6.49 -8.16
N PHE A 230 -23.19 6.29 -8.33
CA PHE A 230 -22.19 7.24 -7.85
C PHE A 230 -22.34 8.62 -8.50
N VAL A 231 -22.53 8.67 -9.82
CA VAL A 231 -22.65 9.95 -10.55
C VAL A 231 -23.88 10.74 -10.11
N SER A 232 -25.01 10.07 -9.85
CA SER A 232 -26.24 10.72 -9.39
C SER A 232 -26.13 11.24 -7.95
N ASN A 233 -25.41 10.52 -7.08
CA ASN A 233 -25.25 10.87 -5.66
C ASN A 233 -24.20 11.98 -5.41
N TYR A 234 -23.24 12.17 -6.34
CA TYR A 234 -22.10 13.08 -6.16
C TYR A 234 -22.02 14.13 -7.29
N LYS A 235 -23.07 14.94 -7.47
CA LYS A 235 -23.21 15.92 -8.58
C LYS A 235 -22.08 16.95 -8.69
N ASN A 236 -21.40 17.28 -7.57
CA ASN A 236 -20.33 18.28 -7.53
C ASN A 236 -18.92 17.70 -7.74
N ILE A 237 -18.83 16.42 -8.05
CA ILE A 237 -17.55 15.75 -8.30
C ILE A 237 -17.31 15.58 -9.80
N LYS A 238 -16.17 16.10 -10.26
CA LYS A 238 -15.71 15.84 -11.63
C LYS A 238 -14.83 14.62 -11.64
N ILE A 239 -15.23 13.61 -12.39
CA ILE A 239 -14.58 12.29 -12.41
C ILE A 239 -13.60 12.20 -13.58
N PHE A 240 -12.37 11.81 -13.28
CA PHE A 240 -11.30 11.58 -14.24
C PHE A 240 -10.75 10.16 -14.14
N ASP A 241 -10.17 9.66 -15.23
CA ASP A 241 -9.37 8.44 -15.16
C ASP A 241 -8.12 8.66 -14.31
N ILE A 242 -7.74 7.64 -13.52
CA ILE A 242 -6.59 7.72 -12.60
C ILE A 242 -5.28 8.08 -13.30
N ASN A 243 -5.12 7.68 -14.57
CA ASN A 243 -3.93 7.94 -15.37
C ASN A 243 -3.73 9.43 -15.69
N LEU A 244 -4.78 10.26 -15.58
CA LEU A 244 -4.72 11.71 -15.82
C LEU A 244 -4.21 12.49 -14.60
N PHE A 245 -4.12 11.86 -13.42
CA PHE A 245 -3.74 12.54 -12.20
C PHE A 245 -2.36 13.20 -12.29
N ASP A 246 -1.36 12.46 -12.78
CA ASP A 246 0.02 12.96 -12.93
C ASP A 246 0.09 14.18 -13.86
N GLN A 247 -0.68 14.16 -14.93
CA GLN A 247 -0.75 15.26 -15.90
C GLN A 247 -1.41 16.49 -15.29
N HIS A 248 -2.54 16.31 -14.60
CA HIS A 248 -3.27 17.42 -13.99
C HIS A 248 -2.48 18.05 -12.84
N LEU A 249 -1.73 17.26 -12.05
CA LEU A 249 -0.83 17.82 -11.05
C LEU A 249 0.23 18.75 -11.66
N LYS A 250 0.85 18.36 -12.77
CA LYS A 250 1.87 19.16 -13.46
C LYS A 250 1.32 20.45 -14.08
N GLN A 251 0.01 20.52 -14.34
CA GLN A 251 -0.66 21.72 -14.83
C GLN A 251 -0.90 22.77 -13.73
N LEU A 252 -0.82 22.36 -12.45
CA LEU A 252 -0.92 23.30 -11.33
C LEU A 252 0.37 24.12 -11.26
N ASN A 253 0.22 25.43 -11.38
CA ASN A 253 1.35 26.37 -11.33
C ASN A 253 0.97 27.62 -10.53
N LYS A 254 1.92 28.13 -9.73
CA LYS A 254 1.76 29.33 -8.86
C LYS A 254 0.54 29.25 -7.93
N LYS A 255 0.25 28.05 -7.40
CA LYS A 255 -0.87 27.78 -6.48
C LYS A 255 -0.38 27.55 -5.05
N ASN A 256 -1.27 27.77 -4.08
CA ASN A 256 -1.05 27.37 -2.68
C ASN A 256 -1.67 25.99 -2.50
N ILE A 257 -0.82 24.96 -2.31
CA ILE A 257 -1.27 23.55 -2.30
C ILE A 257 -0.91 22.92 -0.97
N GLN A 258 -1.91 22.41 -0.27
CA GLN A 258 -1.72 21.56 0.89
C GLN A 258 -1.58 20.10 0.44
N VAL A 259 -0.56 19.43 0.95
CA VAL A 259 -0.22 18.03 0.68
C VAL A 259 0.17 17.31 1.96
N ASP A 260 -0.02 15.99 2.00
CA ASP A 260 0.41 15.16 3.12
C ASP A 260 1.93 15.13 3.26
N ASN A 261 2.42 15.02 4.51
CA ASN A 261 3.84 14.86 4.83
C ASN A 261 4.45 13.60 4.18
N GLN A 262 3.64 12.57 3.93
CA GLN A 262 4.04 11.29 3.32
C GLN A 262 3.92 11.28 1.79
N LEU A 263 3.71 12.44 1.16
CA LEU A 263 3.62 12.53 -0.29
C LEU A 263 4.81 11.83 -0.97
N SER A 264 4.54 11.10 -2.07
CA SER A 264 5.62 10.48 -2.86
C SER A 264 6.54 11.52 -3.49
N TYR A 265 7.80 11.16 -3.70
CA TYR A 265 8.78 12.08 -4.30
C TYR A 265 8.38 12.47 -5.73
N PHE A 266 7.79 11.56 -6.49
CA PHE A 266 7.32 11.87 -7.85
C PHE A 266 6.25 12.97 -7.84
N PHE A 267 5.25 12.90 -6.96
CA PHE A 267 4.22 13.93 -6.87
C PHE A 267 4.76 15.24 -6.31
N TYR A 268 5.70 15.16 -5.36
CA TYR A 268 6.43 16.35 -4.91
C TYR A 268 7.10 17.09 -6.07
N LYS A 269 7.81 16.37 -6.95
CA LYS A 269 8.44 16.95 -8.14
C LYS A 269 7.42 17.43 -9.18
N ALA A 270 6.29 16.72 -9.33
CA ALA A 270 5.21 17.13 -10.23
C ALA A 270 4.55 18.48 -9.82
N LEU A 271 4.63 18.83 -8.54
CA LEU A 271 4.09 20.07 -7.97
C LEU A 271 5.12 21.21 -7.89
N GLU A 272 6.31 21.04 -8.46
CA GLU A 272 7.34 22.09 -8.51
C GLU A 272 6.78 23.37 -9.13
N GLY A 273 7.20 24.54 -8.65
CA GLY A 273 6.63 25.84 -9.08
C GLY A 273 5.41 26.30 -8.29
N ASN A 274 4.93 25.51 -7.32
CA ASN A 274 3.85 25.86 -6.41
C ASN A 274 4.34 26.14 -4.99
N LYS A 275 3.57 26.89 -4.21
CA LYS A 275 3.80 27.05 -2.77
C LYS A 275 3.17 25.86 -2.04
N LEU A 276 3.99 24.91 -1.59
CA LEU A 276 3.54 23.70 -0.91
C LEU A 276 3.46 23.90 0.59
N LEU A 277 2.33 23.52 1.18
CA LEU A 277 2.09 23.44 2.61
C LEU A 277 2.01 21.98 3.00
N PHE A 278 3.06 21.48 3.65
CA PHE A 278 3.09 20.11 4.17
C PHE A 278 2.37 20.06 5.51
N LYS A 279 1.28 19.31 5.56
CA LYS A 279 0.47 19.03 6.77
C LYS A 279 -0.05 17.60 6.66
N ASP A 280 -0.37 17.01 7.80
CA ASP A 280 -1.06 15.73 7.80
C ASP A 280 -2.38 15.83 7.06
N ASP A 281 -2.74 14.76 6.38
CA ASP A 281 -4.01 14.65 5.67
C ASP A 281 -5.16 14.91 6.66
N PRO A 282 -6.01 15.91 6.41
CA PRO A 282 -7.08 16.29 7.34
C PRO A 282 -8.08 15.16 7.59
N CYS A 283 -8.23 14.24 6.64
CA CYS A 283 -9.10 13.08 6.82
C CYS A 283 -8.56 12.09 7.86
N LYS A 284 -7.24 11.98 8.06
CA LYS A 284 -6.65 11.02 9.02
C LYS A 284 -7.17 11.24 10.43
N ILE A 285 -7.13 12.49 10.91
CA ILE A 285 -7.58 12.84 12.26
C ILE A 285 -9.10 12.66 12.39
N LEU A 286 -9.86 13.17 11.42
CA LEU A 286 -11.32 13.07 11.44
C LEU A 286 -11.80 11.61 11.39
N LYS A 287 -11.17 10.78 10.55
CA LYS A 287 -11.45 9.34 10.47
C LYS A 287 -11.10 8.60 11.77
N SER A 288 -10.08 9.04 12.49
CA SER A 288 -9.68 8.41 13.77
C SER A 288 -10.70 8.66 14.88
N GLN A 289 -11.40 9.78 14.84
CA GLN A 289 -12.47 10.15 15.80
C GLN A 289 -13.81 9.54 15.34
N LYS A 290 -14.17 8.40 15.91
CA LYS A 290 -15.38 7.67 15.52
C LYS A 290 -16.63 8.40 16.01
N ASN A 291 -17.61 8.57 15.12
CA ASN A 291 -18.95 9.06 15.48
C ASN A 291 -19.76 7.96 16.19
N LYS A 292 -20.95 8.32 16.72
CA LYS A 292 -21.82 7.39 17.48
C LYS A 292 -22.23 6.16 16.68
N ILE A 293 -22.48 6.30 15.36
CA ILE A 293 -22.84 5.17 14.49
C ILE A 293 -21.64 4.27 14.26
N GLU A 294 -20.47 4.81 13.95
CA GLU A 294 -19.24 4.03 13.78
C GLU A 294 -18.86 3.26 15.06
N ILE A 295 -19.07 3.88 16.24
CA ILE A 295 -18.87 3.20 17.55
C ILE A 295 -19.88 2.05 17.73
N SER A 296 -21.15 2.28 17.43
CA SER A 296 -22.19 1.26 17.54
C SER A 296 -21.93 0.08 16.61
N GLN A 297 -21.58 0.34 15.36
CA GLN A 297 -21.23 -0.69 14.38
C GLN A 297 -19.98 -1.48 14.81
N SER A 298 -18.97 -0.80 15.33
CA SER A 298 -17.78 -1.47 15.86
C SER A 298 -18.10 -2.41 17.02
N LYS A 299 -18.96 -1.99 17.97
CA LYS A 299 -19.41 -2.86 19.08
C LYS A 299 -20.16 -4.10 18.55
N SER A 300 -21.07 -3.91 17.59
CA SER A 300 -21.81 -5.03 16.98
C SER A 300 -20.87 -6.00 16.27
N ALA A 301 -19.92 -5.50 15.48
CA ALA A 301 -18.93 -6.33 14.80
C ALA A 301 -18.08 -7.15 15.77
N HIS A 302 -17.61 -6.55 16.88
CA HIS A 302 -16.84 -7.27 17.90
C HIS A 302 -17.66 -8.32 18.64
N LEU A 303 -18.95 -8.05 18.90
CA LEU A 303 -19.85 -9.05 19.50
C LEU A 303 -19.99 -10.26 18.59
N ASN A 304 -20.25 -10.04 17.31
CA ASN A 304 -20.41 -11.10 16.32
C ASN A 304 -19.11 -11.91 16.13
N ASP A 305 -17.95 -11.24 16.10
CA ASP A 305 -16.65 -11.92 16.06
C ASP A 305 -16.38 -12.73 17.34
N GLY A 306 -16.75 -12.19 18.50
CA GLY A 306 -16.67 -12.89 19.79
C GLY A 306 -17.51 -14.18 19.79
N ILE A 307 -18.72 -14.16 19.23
CA ILE A 307 -19.56 -15.37 19.08
C ILE A 307 -18.86 -16.41 18.18
N ALA A 308 -18.29 -15.98 17.06
CA ALA A 308 -17.54 -16.87 16.17
C ALA A 308 -16.32 -17.50 16.86
N LEU A 309 -15.60 -16.72 17.65
CA LEU A 309 -14.45 -17.19 18.45
C LEU A 309 -14.88 -18.21 19.51
N VAL A 310 -15.97 -17.99 20.23
CA VAL A 310 -16.48 -18.96 21.24
C VAL A 310 -16.84 -20.27 20.57
N LYS A 311 -17.55 -20.24 19.43
CA LYS A 311 -17.86 -21.44 18.64
C LYS A 311 -16.59 -22.16 18.17
N PHE A 312 -15.58 -21.42 17.74
CA PHE A 312 -14.31 -21.96 17.30
C PHE A 312 -13.54 -22.63 18.45
N TYR A 313 -13.43 -22.00 19.60
CA TYR A 313 -12.75 -22.60 20.75
C TYR A 313 -13.46 -23.85 21.25
N TYR A 314 -14.79 -23.84 21.31
CA TYR A 314 -15.56 -25.04 21.65
C TYR A 314 -15.29 -26.18 20.65
N TRP A 315 -15.33 -25.88 19.35
CA TRP A 315 -15.01 -26.87 18.32
C TRP A 315 -13.57 -27.39 18.45
N LEU A 316 -12.61 -26.52 18.69
CA LEU A 316 -11.20 -26.87 18.82
C LEU A 316 -11.01 -27.82 20.02
N GLU A 317 -11.59 -27.50 21.17
CA GLU A 317 -11.51 -28.29 22.38
C GLU A 317 -12.09 -29.72 22.20
N GLN A 318 -13.17 -29.86 21.46
CA GLN A 318 -13.80 -31.17 21.18
C GLN A 318 -13.00 -32.03 20.15
N ASN A 319 -12.15 -31.41 19.34
CA ASN A 319 -11.56 -32.07 18.18
C ASN A 319 -10.02 -32.19 18.20
N TYR A 320 -9.27 -31.37 18.95
CA TYR A 320 -7.80 -31.35 18.87
C TYR A 320 -7.12 -32.67 19.26
N ARG A 321 -7.76 -33.49 20.10
CA ARG A 321 -7.26 -34.83 20.47
C ARG A 321 -7.72 -35.96 19.53
N LYS A 322 -8.84 -35.74 18.81
CA LYS A 322 -9.48 -36.77 17.98
C LYS A 322 -9.04 -36.69 16.52
N ASN A 323 -8.73 -35.51 16.05
CA ASN A 323 -8.45 -35.21 14.66
C ASN A 323 -7.11 -34.48 14.51
N LYS A 324 -6.41 -34.75 13.39
CA LYS A 324 -5.26 -33.93 13.00
C LYS A 324 -5.77 -32.60 12.47
N ILE A 325 -5.66 -31.56 13.29
CA ILE A 325 -6.02 -30.18 12.91
C ILE A 325 -4.75 -29.49 12.42
N THR A 326 -4.79 -28.95 11.19
CA THR A 326 -3.71 -28.14 10.63
C THR A 326 -3.93 -26.66 10.96
N GLU A 327 -2.87 -25.87 10.92
CA GLU A 327 -2.94 -24.41 11.11
C GLU A 327 -3.89 -23.76 10.11
N PHE A 328 -3.81 -24.19 8.83
CA PHE A 328 -4.72 -23.75 7.77
C PHE A 328 -6.17 -24.16 8.04
N GLY A 329 -6.40 -25.40 8.41
CA GLY A 329 -7.75 -25.91 8.73
C GLY A 329 -8.39 -25.20 9.91
N ALA A 330 -7.60 -24.84 10.94
CA ALA A 330 -8.07 -24.04 12.07
C ALA A 330 -8.48 -22.62 11.63
N ALA A 331 -7.66 -21.97 10.81
CA ALA A 331 -7.99 -20.66 10.25
C ALA A 331 -9.27 -20.68 9.39
N GLU A 332 -9.41 -21.66 8.49
CA GLU A 332 -10.63 -21.84 7.69
C GLU A 332 -11.87 -22.12 8.56
N LYS A 333 -11.72 -22.87 9.65
CA LYS A 333 -12.85 -23.16 10.54
C LYS A 333 -13.35 -21.92 11.24
N LEU A 334 -12.47 -21.06 11.73
CA LEU A 334 -12.84 -19.79 12.32
C LEU A 334 -13.53 -18.88 11.29
N GLU A 335 -12.99 -18.82 10.08
CA GLU A 335 -13.57 -18.04 9.00
C GLU A 335 -15.00 -18.50 8.66
N LYS A 336 -15.27 -19.80 8.61
CA LYS A 336 -16.63 -20.36 8.43
C LYS A 336 -17.60 -19.90 9.51
N TYR A 337 -17.17 -19.85 10.78
CA TYR A 337 -18.03 -19.37 11.86
C TYR A 337 -18.31 -17.86 11.75
N ARG A 338 -17.37 -17.06 11.26
CA ARG A 338 -17.57 -15.63 10.97
C ARG A 338 -18.58 -15.42 9.85
N GLN A 339 -18.52 -16.24 8.79
CA GLN A 339 -19.42 -16.21 7.64
C GLN A 339 -20.88 -16.60 7.97
N GLU A 340 -21.14 -17.20 9.13
CA GLU A 340 -22.51 -17.44 9.61
C GLU A 340 -23.25 -16.12 9.93
N ASN A 341 -22.52 -15.03 10.15
CA ASN A 341 -23.10 -13.70 10.33
C ASN A 341 -23.40 -13.07 8.97
N THR A 342 -24.66 -12.73 8.72
CA THR A 342 -25.12 -12.13 7.45
C THR A 342 -24.47 -10.76 7.15
N ASP A 343 -24.00 -10.04 8.18
CA ASP A 343 -23.31 -8.75 8.03
C ASP A 343 -21.79 -8.90 7.85
N TYR A 344 -21.28 -10.15 7.83
CA TYR A 344 -19.87 -10.39 7.62
C TYR A 344 -19.45 -10.03 6.19
N PHE A 345 -18.39 -9.21 6.06
CA PHE A 345 -17.86 -8.78 4.77
C PHE A 345 -16.58 -9.52 4.38
N CYS A 346 -15.54 -9.40 5.20
CA CYS A 346 -14.26 -10.07 5.04
C CYS A 346 -13.45 -9.98 6.35
N PRO A 347 -12.40 -10.80 6.54
CA PRO A 347 -11.48 -10.61 7.65
C PRO A 347 -10.76 -9.25 7.50
N SER A 348 -10.43 -8.60 8.61
CA SER A 348 -9.70 -7.33 8.62
C SER A 348 -8.20 -7.50 8.29
N PHE A 349 -7.68 -8.71 8.44
CA PHE A 349 -6.33 -9.16 8.04
C PHE A 349 -6.30 -10.68 7.95
N PRO A 350 -5.29 -11.28 7.28
CA PRO A 350 -5.15 -12.74 7.22
C PRO A 350 -5.04 -13.34 8.62
N THR A 351 -5.81 -14.40 8.89
CA THR A 351 -5.77 -15.08 10.17
C THR A 351 -4.36 -15.64 10.44
N ILE A 352 -3.81 -15.33 11.61
CA ILE A 352 -2.57 -15.92 12.10
C ILE A 352 -2.95 -17.16 12.91
N SER A 353 -2.66 -18.33 12.36
CA SER A 353 -2.85 -19.62 13.04
C SER A 353 -1.53 -20.36 12.93
N ALA A 354 -0.80 -20.44 14.04
CA ALA A 354 0.56 -20.94 14.07
C ALA A 354 0.80 -21.84 15.29
N THR A 355 1.57 -22.91 15.12
CA THR A 355 1.98 -23.83 16.18
C THR A 355 3.47 -24.22 15.99
N GLY A 356 4.09 -24.67 17.06
CA GLY A 356 5.51 -25.07 17.03
C GLY A 356 6.42 -23.94 16.53
N GLU A 357 7.28 -24.24 15.57
CA GLU A 357 8.24 -23.30 14.98
C GLU A 357 7.57 -22.11 14.29
N ASN A 358 6.41 -22.31 13.69
CA ASN A 358 5.67 -21.26 12.98
C ASN A 358 5.18 -20.16 13.94
N GLY A 359 5.01 -20.47 15.23
CA GLY A 359 4.64 -19.49 16.27
C GLY A 359 5.68 -18.40 16.49
N SER A 360 6.92 -18.59 16.03
CA SER A 360 7.99 -17.57 16.09
C SER A 360 7.96 -16.58 14.92
N ILE A 361 7.16 -16.84 13.88
CA ILE A 361 7.12 -16.04 12.66
C ILE A 361 6.07 -14.93 12.81
N ILE A 362 6.52 -13.68 12.81
CA ILE A 362 5.64 -12.53 12.89
C ILE A 362 4.85 -12.41 11.57
N HIS A 363 3.53 -12.15 11.67
CA HIS A 363 2.61 -12.11 10.54
C HIS A 363 2.58 -13.43 9.74
N TYR A 364 2.77 -14.57 10.44
CA TYR A 364 2.67 -15.88 9.82
C TYR A 364 1.34 -16.07 9.09
N LYS A 365 1.41 -16.60 7.89
CA LYS A 365 0.23 -16.97 7.10
C LYS A 365 0.22 -18.49 6.94
N PRO A 366 -0.77 -19.21 7.52
CA PRO A 366 -0.87 -20.64 7.31
C PRO A 366 -1.17 -20.94 5.84
N ASN A 367 -0.66 -22.06 5.35
CA ASN A 367 -0.90 -22.54 4.01
C ASN A 367 -1.43 -23.98 4.05
N ARG A 368 -1.91 -24.51 2.92
CA ARG A 368 -2.56 -25.84 2.88
C ARG A 368 -1.66 -26.99 3.28
N VAL A 369 -0.36 -26.77 3.39
CA VAL A 369 0.63 -27.79 3.77
C VAL A 369 1.00 -27.68 5.25
N SER A 370 0.67 -26.54 5.89
CA SER A 370 0.96 -26.30 7.32
C SER A 370 -0.14 -26.80 8.26
#